data_44c9c2f5d1ed28d45cb072b59f06b908
#
_entry.id   44c9c2f5d1ed28d45cb072b59f06b908
#
_cell.length_a   1.000
_cell.length_b   1.000
_cell.length_c   1.000
_cell.angle_alpha   90.00
_cell.angle_beta   90.00
_cell.angle_gamma   90.00
#
_symmetry.space_group_name_H-M   'P 1'
#
loop_
_entity.id
_entity.type
_entity.pdbx_description
1 polymer ?
#
loop_
_entity_poly.entity_id
_entity_poly.type
_entity_poly.pdbx_seq_one_letter_code
_entity_poly.pdbx_strand_id
1 'polypeptide(L)'
;MEIDVLVIKKEDGKMIHKNIGRIFRKHNIIEYKSPDDYLSIDDFYKVYGYACFYKADARAVNMIQIQDLTISLVCSKYPRKLMNHLKLERKYRIQKIESGIYYVNGDVIPVQLIVISELDPNRNLWLRSLTNHLDNENMIRQILGEYNGNLDNTLYRSAMNMIVKANKDKFKEGDVLMCEALEELFMEIMPDRVQKLMDEAQKARDEETAQKIEENAVQINKLTSILLEEGRIDDVKRASEDRNYQKKLLKEFGLLSEKV
;
A
#
# COMPACT_ATOMS: atom_id res chain seq x y z
N MET A 1 6.89 -30.92 5.61
CA MET A 1 7.88 -29.82 5.60
C MET A 1 7.46 -28.91 4.48
N GLU A 2 6.94 -27.75 4.80
CA GLU A 2 6.51 -26.75 3.82
C GLU A 2 7.76 -26.05 3.25
N ILE A 3 7.80 -25.87 1.93
CA ILE A 3 8.96 -25.31 1.23
C ILE A 3 8.49 -24.00 0.61
N ASP A 4 8.83 -22.88 1.24
CA ASP A 4 8.46 -21.54 0.80
C ASP A 4 9.58 -20.91 -0.05
N VAL A 5 9.92 -21.56 -1.17
CA VAL A 5 10.95 -21.09 -2.08
C VAL A 5 10.34 -20.71 -3.42
N LEU A 6 10.56 -19.44 -3.82
CA LEU A 6 10.15 -18.94 -5.13
C LEU A 6 11.30 -19.18 -6.14
N VAL A 7 10.97 -19.79 -7.29
CA VAL A 7 11.92 -19.92 -8.41
C VAL A 7 11.49 -19.01 -9.57
N ILE A 8 12.31 -18.00 -9.85
CA ILE A 8 12.12 -17.11 -11.00
C ILE A 8 13.01 -17.56 -12.16
N LYS A 9 12.40 -17.93 -13.28
CA LYS A 9 13.11 -18.20 -14.54
C LYS A 9 13.24 -16.91 -15.34
N LYS A 10 14.47 -16.55 -15.71
CA LYS A 10 14.75 -15.40 -16.56
C LYS A 10 14.94 -15.87 -18.00
N GLU A 11 14.21 -15.25 -18.92
CA GLU A 11 14.37 -15.46 -20.36
C GLU A 11 15.75 -15.02 -20.83
N ASP A 12 16.34 -15.75 -21.78
CA ASP A 12 17.63 -15.42 -22.36
C ASP A 12 17.57 -14.04 -23.04
N GLY A 13 18.61 -13.23 -22.84
CA GLY A 13 18.72 -11.88 -23.39
C GLY A 13 17.94 -10.80 -22.65
N LYS A 14 17.04 -11.14 -21.71
CA LYS A 14 16.28 -10.16 -20.95
C LYS A 14 17.14 -9.51 -19.86
N MET A 15 17.30 -8.19 -19.93
CA MET A 15 18.05 -7.44 -18.93
C MET A 15 17.10 -6.99 -17.80
N ILE A 16 17.49 -7.21 -16.55
CA ILE A 16 16.74 -6.77 -15.38
C ILE A 16 17.38 -5.47 -14.86
N HIS A 17 16.66 -4.36 -15.00
CA HIS A 17 17.13 -3.04 -14.56
C HIS A 17 17.02 -2.82 -13.05
N LYS A 18 16.10 -3.55 -12.39
CA LYS A 18 15.93 -3.45 -10.94
C LYS A 18 17.19 -3.92 -10.21
N ASN A 19 17.68 -3.12 -9.26
CA ASN A 19 18.93 -3.38 -8.54
C ASN A 19 18.96 -4.74 -7.83
N ILE A 20 17.86 -5.18 -7.22
CA ILE A 20 17.72 -6.48 -6.57
C ILE A 20 17.79 -7.66 -7.55
N GLY A 21 17.57 -7.45 -8.83
CA GLY A 21 17.61 -8.47 -9.88
C GLY A 21 18.90 -8.51 -10.69
N ARG A 22 19.89 -7.65 -10.41
CA ARG A 22 21.14 -7.59 -11.18
C ARG A 22 21.96 -8.87 -11.12
N ILE A 23 21.88 -9.62 -10.02
CA ILE A 23 22.57 -10.90 -9.85
C ILE A 23 21.90 -12.03 -10.63
N PHE A 24 20.65 -11.86 -11.07
CA PHE A 24 19.82 -12.93 -11.61
C PHE A 24 20.42 -13.55 -12.87
N ARG A 25 20.46 -14.88 -12.86
CA ARG A 25 20.80 -15.75 -13.98
C ARG A 25 19.53 -16.43 -14.52
N LYS A 26 19.66 -17.53 -15.23
CA LYS A 26 18.49 -18.24 -15.82
C LYS A 26 17.49 -18.73 -14.78
N HIS A 27 17.99 -19.22 -13.63
CA HIS A 27 17.16 -19.76 -12.56
C HIS A 27 17.54 -19.10 -11.23
N ASN A 28 16.58 -18.46 -10.59
CA ASN A 28 16.83 -17.65 -9.41
C ASN A 28 15.96 -18.15 -8.26
N ILE A 29 16.59 -18.72 -7.26
CA ILE A 29 15.95 -19.28 -6.07
C ILE A 29 15.88 -18.18 -5.02
N ILE A 30 14.68 -17.87 -4.54
CA ILE A 30 14.45 -16.78 -3.60
C ILE A 30 13.78 -17.34 -2.36
N GLU A 31 14.40 -17.12 -1.22
CA GLU A 31 13.84 -17.36 0.10
C GLU A 31 13.50 -16.03 0.74
N TYR A 32 12.25 -15.86 1.17
CA TYR A 32 11.79 -14.69 1.89
C TYR A 32 11.47 -15.08 3.34
N LYS A 33 12.03 -14.34 4.29
CA LYS A 33 11.66 -14.42 5.70
C LYS A 33 10.75 -13.26 6.08
N SER A 34 9.63 -13.58 6.70
CA SER A 34 8.68 -12.58 7.20
C SER A 34 9.36 -11.62 8.18
N PRO A 35 8.82 -10.42 8.42
CA PRO A 35 9.45 -9.42 9.29
C PRO A 35 9.78 -9.90 10.70
N ASP A 36 8.99 -10.85 11.23
CA ASP A 36 9.17 -11.39 12.57
C ASP A 36 10.10 -12.62 12.61
N ASP A 37 10.43 -13.17 11.45
CA ASP A 37 11.31 -14.32 11.33
C ASP A 37 12.78 -13.91 11.21
N TYR A 38 13.64 -14.77 11.77
CA TYR A 38 15.08 -14.61 11.69
C TYR A 38 15.67 -15.55 10.63
N LEU A 39 16.51 -14.99 9.75
CA LEU A 39 17.25 -15.79 8.77
C LEU A 39 18.45 -16.47 9.46
N SER A 40 18.35 -17.77 9.69
CA SER A 40 19.31 -18.58 10.42
C SER A 40 20.41 -19.17 9.51
N ILE A 41 21.44 -19.77 10.14
CA ILE A 41 22.46 -20.55 9.44
C ILE A 41 21.82 -21.75 8.73
N ASP A 42 20.90 -22.43 9.38
CA ASP A 42 20.23 -23.62 8.84
C ASP A 42 19.32 -23.28 7.65
N ASP A 43 18.70 -22.10 7.65
CA ASP A 43 17.92 -21.61 6.50
C ASP A 43 18.82 -21.46 5.26
N PHE A 44 20.03 -20.95 5.42
CA PHE A 44 20.98 -20.87 4.30
C PHE A 44 21.25 -22.26 3.71
N TYR A 45 21.58 -23.24 4.56
CA TYR A 45 21.86 -24.61 4.08
C TYR A 45 20.63 -25.29 3.49
N LYS A 46 19.45 -25.02 4.04
CA LYS A 46 18.17 -25.49 3.51
C LYS A 46 17.94 -24.98 2.08
N VAL A 47 18.09 -23.66 1.87
CA VAL A 47 17.91 -23.05 0.57
C VAL A 47 18.98 -23.49 -0.43
N TYR A 48 20.21 -23.60 0.04
CA TYR A 48 21.30 -24.14 -0.79
C TYR A 48 21.02 -25.59 -1.21
N GLY A 49 20.50 -26.41 -0.31
CA GLY A 49 20.04 -27.77 -0.61
C GLY A 49 18.93 -27.75 -1.66
N TYR A 50 17.96 -26.86 -1.57
CA TYR A 50 16.91 -26.71 -2.60
C TYR A 50 17.48 -26.33 -3.97
N ALA A 51 18.47 -25.45 -4.01
CA ALA A 51 19.13 -25.10 -5.26
C ALA A 51 19.83 -26.32 -5.90
N CYS A 52 20.46 -27.16 -5.08
CA CYS A 52 21.06 -28.43 -5.53
C CYS A 52 20.01 -29.43 -6.02
N PHE A 53 18.92 -29.58 -5.29
CA PHE A 53 17.78 -30.40 -5.68
C PHE A 53 17.17 -29.93 -6.99
N TYR A 54 16.88 -28.63 -7.10
CA TYR A 54 16.31 -28.04 -8.30
C TYR A 54 17.20 -28.28 -9.53
N LYS A 55 18.53 -28.18 -9.36
CA LYS A 55 19.48 -28.51 -10.43
C LYS A 55 19.41 -29.99 -10.83
N ALA A 56 19.29 -30.87 -9.84
CA ALA A 56 19.32 -32.32 -10.04
C ALA A 56 18.00 -32.87 -10.60
N ASP A 57 16.87 -32.25 -10.27
CA ASP A 57 15.52 -32.62 -10.70
C ASP A 57 15.19 -32.12 -12.12
N ALA A 58 16.10 -32.36 -13.05
CA ALA A 58 15.95 -31.98 -14.44
C ALA A 58 15.67 -33.25 -15.30
N ARG A 59 14.92 -33.08 -16.39
CA ARG A 59 14.53 -34.19 -17.29
C ARG A 59 15.73 -34.90 -17.95
N ALA A 60 16.89 -34.26 -18.03
CA ALA A 60 18.11 -34.80 -18.58
C ALA A 60 19.33 -34.43 -17.74
N VAL A 61 20.36 -35.23 -17.77
CA VAL A 61 21.61 -35.03 -17.04
C VAL A 61 22.21 -33.67 -17.42
N ASN A 62 22.48 -32.85 -16.41
CA ASN A 62 23.07 -31.51 -16.52
C ASN A 62 22.33 -30.53 -17.44
N MET A 63 21.02 -30.69 -17.60
CA MET A 63 20.18 -29.79 -18.37
C MET A 63 20.13 -28.38 -17.71
N ILE A 64 20.09 -28.32 -16.39
CA ILE A 64 20.29 -27.08 -15.63
C ILE A 64 21.73 -27.03 -15.17
N GLN A 65 22.47 -26.03 -15.64
CA GLN A 65 23.88 -25.87 -15.27
C GLN A 65 24.01 -25.09 -13.98
N ILE A 66 24.95 -25.43 -13.12
CA ILE A 66 25.13 -24.78 -11.83
C ILE A 66 25.39 -23.28 -11.95
N GLN A 67 26.10 -22.89 -13.01
CA GLN A 67 26.38 -21.49 -13.33
C GLN A 67 25.12 -20.67 -13.74
N ASP A 68 24.03 -21.34 -14.05
CA ASP A 68 22.77 -20.70 -14.41
C ASP A 68 21.89 -20.40 -13.18
N LEU A 69 22.35 -20.81 -11.98
CA LEU A 69 21.63 -20.61 -10.72
C LEU A 69 22.09 -19.37 -9.96
N THR A 70 21.18 -18.76 -9.23
CA THR A 70 21.47 -17.79 -8.16
C THR A 70 20.56 -18.06 -6.95
N ILE A 71 21.00 -17.63 -5.78
CA ILE A 71 20.23 -17.66 -4.54
C ILE A 71 20.07 -16.22 -4.04
N SER A 72 18.85 -15.85 -3.69
CA SER A 72 18.53 -14.58 -3.03
C SER A 72 17.85 -14.85 -1.70
N LEU A 73 18.50 -14.42 -0.63
CA LEU A 73 17.97 -14.47 0.73
C LEU A 73 17.39 -13.11 1.08
N VAL A 74 16.12 -13.03 1.41
CA VAL A 74 15.42 -11.79 1.70
C VAL A 74 14.96 -11.82 3.15
N CYS A 75 15.34 -10.83 3.96
CA CYS A 75 14.96 -10.74 5.37
C CYS A 75 14.81 -9.28 5.82
N SER A 76 14.11 -9.07 6.94
CA SER A 76 13.86 -7.74 7.47
C SER A 76 15.13 -7.08 8.05
N LYS A 77 15.93 -7.83 8.82
CA LYS A 77 17.12 -7.33 9.53
C LYS A 77 18.38 -8.11 9.12
N TYR A 78 19.54 -7.43 9.14
CA TYR A 78 20.82 -8.04 8.80
C TYR A 78 21.16 -9.25 9.69
N PRO A 79 21.30 -10.47 9.14
CA PRO A 79 21.44 -11.71 9.88
C PRO A 79 22.92 -11.93 10.32
N ARG A 80 23.37 -11.23 11.36
CA ARG A 80 24.78 -11.20 11.79
C ARG A 80 25.38 -12.57 11.99
N LYS A 81 24.64 -13.52 12.64
CA LYS A 81 25.14 -14.87 12.91
C LYS A 81 25.41 -15.65 11.62
N LEU A 82 24.46 -15.62 10.66
CA LEU A 82 24.63 -16.24 9.37
C LEU A 82 25.83 -15.63 8.61
N MET A 83 25.89 -14.30 8.52
CA MET A 83 26.94 -13.63 7.77
C MET A 83 28.33 -13.88 8.35
N ASN A 84 28.47 -13.95 9.69
CA ASN A 84 29.70 -14.34 10.34
C ASN A 84 30.08 -15.80 10.05
N HIS A 85 29.11 -16.73 10.09
CA HIS A 85 29.33 -18.12 9.73
C HIS A 85 29.83 -18.26 8.28
N LEU A 86 29.18 -17.60 7.32
CA LEU A 86 29.59 -17.62 5.92
C LEU A 86 31.01 -17.06 5.72
N LYS A 87 31.37 -16.02 6.46
CA LYS A 87 32.71 -15.42 6.41
C LYS A 87 33.79 -16.30 7.06
N LEU A 88 33.51 -16.85 8.24
CA LEU A 88 34.52 -17.54 9.06
C LEU A 88 34.64 -19.02 8.69
N GLU A 89 33.53 -19.72 8.53
CA GLU A 89 33.51 -21.17 8.26
C GLU A 89 33.60 -21.48 6.77
N ARG A 90 32.81 -20.78 5.94
CA ARG A 90 32.77 -20.98 4.48
C ARG A 90 33.84 -20.18 3.76
N LYS A 91 34.54 -19.25 4.45
CA LYS A 91 35.54 -18.33 3.87
C LYS A 91 35.03 -17.49 2.70
N TYR A 92 33.73 -17.21 2.70
CA TYR A 92 33.12 -16.37 1.69
C TYR A 92 33.44 -14.89 1.91
N ARG A 93 33.52 -14.14 0.84
CA ARG A 93 33.68 -12.68 0.87
C ARG A 93 32.35 -12.00 0.73
N ILE A 94 31.98 -11.22 1.74
CA ILE A 94 30.74 -10.44 1.76
C ILE A 94 31.06 -9.04 1.26
N GLN A 95 30.32 -8.59 0.24
CA GLN A 95 30.48 -7.28 -0.37
C GLN A 95 29.15 -6.54 -0.35
N LYS A 96 29.09 -5.36 0.29
CA LYS A 96 27.95 -4.46 0.20
C LYS A 96 27.96 -3.81 -1.19
N ILE A 97 26.91 -4.02 -1.96
CA ILE A 97 26.75 -3.49 -3.33
C ILE A 97 26.02 -2.16 -3.30
N GLU A 98 24.90 -2.12 -2.59
CA GLU A 98 24.07 -0.93 -2.36
C GLU A 98 23.46 -1.03 -0.95
N SER A 99 22.72 -0.02 -0.54
CA SER A 99 21.99 -0.06 0.74
C SER A 99 21.01 -1.24 0.75
N GLY A 100 21.15 -2.12 1.73
CA GLY A 100 20.34 -3.34 1.87
C GLY A 100 20.64 -4.47 0.89
N ILE A 101 21.66 -4.36 0.01
CA ILE A 101 22.01 -5.40 -0.96
C ILE A 101 23.47 -5.81 -0.75
N TYR A 102 23.68 -7.09 -0.46
CA TYR A 102 24.99 -7.69 -0.21
C TYR A 102 25.19 -8.90 -1.11
N TYR A 103 26.35 -9.01 -1.74
CA TYR A 103 26.77 -10.21 -2.45
C TYR A 103 27.70 -11.06 -1.59
N VAL A 104 27.45 -12.37 -1.61
CA VAL A 104 28.25 -13.37 -0.94
C VAL A 104 29.01 -14.14 -2.02
N ASN A 105 30.30 -13.84 -2.14
CA ASN A 105 31.17 -14.37 -3.17
C ASN A 105 32.08 -15.47 -2.60
N GLY A 106 32.34 -16.49 -3.38
CA GLY A 106 33.22 -17.62 -3.00
C GLY A 106 32.61 -18.99 -3.23
N ASP A 107 31.34 -19.02 -3.65
CA ASP A 107 30.66 -20.24 -4.06
C ASP A 107 30.43 -20.29 -5.58
N VAL A 108 30.17 -21.50 -6.11
CA VAL A 108 29.80 -21.70 -7.51
C VAL A 108 28.42 -21.15 -7.84
N ILE A 109 27.50 -21.13 -6.85
CA ILE A 109 26.21 -20.48 -6.95
C ILE A 109 26.31 -19.10 -6.31
N PRO A 110 26.19 -18.01 -7.07
CA PRO A 110 26.17 -16.67 -6.48
C PRO A 110 24.98 -16.49 -5.54
N VAL A 111 25.27 -15.91 -4.39
CA VAL A 111 24.28 -15.63 -3.34
C VAL A 111 24.21 -14.14 -3.11
N GLN A 112 22.99 -13.59 -3.02
CA GLN A 112 22.76 -12.26 -2.48
C GLN A 112 21.92 -12.31 -1.20
N LEU A 113 22.20 -11.36 -0.31
CA LEU A 113 21.36 -11.05 0.81
C LEU A 113 20.69 -9.70 0.54
N ILE A 114 19.38 -9.65 0.71
CA ILE A 114 18.56 -8.42 0.66
C ILE A 114 18.01 -8.16 2.05
N VAL A 115 18.42 -7.03 2.64
CA VAL A 115 17.96 -6.58 3.95
C VAL A 115 16.92 -5.48 3.74
N ILE A 116 15.65 -5.82 3.89
CA ILE A 116 14.50 -4.96 3.57
C ILE A 116 14.60 -3.62 4.31
N SER A 117 14.91 -3.64 5.61
CA SER A 117 15.01 -2.42 6.44
C SER A 117 16.11 -1.44 6.00
N GLU A 118 17.07 -1.88 5.21
CA GLU A 118 18.17 -1.05 4.70
C GLU A 118 17.97 -0.61 3.25
N LEU A 119 16.98 -1.15 2.51
CA LEU A 119 16.75 -0.80 1.11
C LEU A 119 16.40 0.69 0.94
N ASP A 120 16.87 1.29 -0.15
CA ASP A 120 16.45 2.62 -0.58
C ASP A 120 14.97 2.59 -1.00
N PRO A 121 14.07 3.31 -0.31
CA PRO A 121 12.64 3.32 -0.61
C PRO A 121 12.35 3.87 -2.02
N ASN A 122 13.12 4.85 -2.52
CA ASN A 122 12.90 5.41 -3.86
C ASN A 122 13.14 4.39 -4.98
N ARG A 123 13.96 3.37 -4.72
CA ARG A 123 14.27 2.32 -5.70
C ARG A 123 13.51 1.03 -5.44
N ASN A 124 13.09 0.77 -4.21
CA ASN A 124 12.52 -0.51 -3.78
C ASN A 124 11.27 -0.32 -2.90
N LEU A 125 10.42 0.65 -3.24
CA LEU A 125 9.25 1.05 -2.43
C LEU A 125 8.41 -0.16 -2.00
N TRP A 126 7.97 -0.99 -2.95
CA TRP A 126 7.11 -2.14 -2.68
C TRP A 126 7.75 -3.18 -1.75
N LEU A 127 8.99 -3.57 -2.03
CA LEU A 127 9.71 -4.53 -1.18
C LEU A 127 10.00 -3.95 0.19
N ARG A 128 10.34 -2.64 0.26
CA ARG A 128 10.58 -1.91 1.51
C ARG A 128 9.30 -1.81 2.37
N SER A 129 8.14 -1.77 1.74
CA SER A 129 6.84 -1.68 2.40
C SER A 129 6.28 -3.04 2.86
N LEU A 130 6.88 -4.16 2.45
CA LEU A 130 6.57 -5.49 2.97
C LEU A 130 7.13 -5.66 4.40
N THR A 131 6.56 -4.93 5.33
CA THR A 131 6.92 -4.90 6.75
C THR A 131 5.65 -4.81 7.61
N ASN A 132 5.73 -5.24 8.86
CA ASN A 132 4.69 -5.04 9.87
C ASN A 132 4.90 -3.75 10.70
N HIS A 133 5.88 -2.92 10.33
CA HIS A 133 6.20 -1.63 10.94
C HIS A 133 6.31 -0.53 9.89
N LEU A 134 5.18 -0.22 9.25
CA LEU A 134 5.11 0.84 8.25
C LEU A 134 4.83 2.19 8.94
N ASP A 135 5.86 2.79 9.55
CA ASP A 135 5.72 4.01 10.37
C ASP A 135 5.95 5.33 9.59
N ASN A 136 6.31 5.27 8.31
CA ASN A 136 6.62 6.45 7.51
C ASN A 136 5.42 6.85 6.65
N GLU A 137 4.73 7.94 7.01
CA GLU A 137 3.59 8.48 6.28
C GLU A 137 3.90 8.81 4.81
N ASN A 138 5.10 9.33 4.53
CA ASN A 138 5.49 9.61 3.14
C ASN A 138 5.58 8.34 2.31
N MET A 139 6.06 7.24 2.90
CA MET A 139 6.11 5.93 2.23
C MET A 139 4.70 5.39 1.99
N ILE A 140 3.78 5.56 2.95
CA ILE A 140 2.36 5.20 2.77
C ILE A 140 1.77 5.99 1.61
N ARG A 141 1.94 7.31 1.56
CA ARG A 141 1.45 8.15 0.46
C ARG A 141 2.03 7.76 -0.91
N GLN A 142 3.33 7.46 -0.95
CA GLN A 142 3.98 7.02 -2.19
C GLN A 142 3.44 5.68 -2.69
N ILE A 143 3.29 4.68 -1.80
CA ILE A 143 2.79 3.36 -2.21
C ILE A 143 1.33 3.42 -2.66
N LEU A 144 0.51 4.27 -2.03
CA LEU A 144 -0.85 4.55 -2.44
C LEU A 144 -0.92 5.20 -3.82
N GLY A 145 -0.04 6.19 -4.08
CA GLY A 145 0.06 6.84 -5.38
C GLY A 145 0.48 5.88 -6.50
N GLU A 146 1.47 5.00 -6.25
CA GLU A 146 1.86 3.97 -7.23
C GLU A 146 0.78 2.90 -7.41
N TYR A 147 0.07 2.53 -6.35
CA TYR A 147 -1.04 1.58 -6.43
C TYR A 147 -2.18 2.11 -7.30
N ASN A 148 -2.57 3.38 -7.11
CA ASN A 148 -3.58 4.05 -7.93
C ASN A 148 -3.26 4.01 -9.44
N GLY A 149 -2.00 4.13 -9.80
CA GLY A 149 -1.55 4.04 -11.19
C GLY A 149 -1.53 2.60 -11.75
N ASN A 150 -1.79 1.57 -10.93
CA ASN A 150 -1.62 0.16 -11.29
C ASN A 150 -2.77 -0.75 -10.81
N LEU A 151 -4.00 -0.24 -10.75
CA LEU A 151 -5.17 -0.94 -10.20
C LEU A 151 -5.51 -2.25 -10.89
N ASP A 152 -5.37 -2.29 -12.21
CA ASP A 152 -5.66 -3.46 -13.03
C ASP A 152 -4.59 -4.56 -12.89
N ASN A 153 -3.49 -4.27 -12.20
CA ASN A 153 -2.40 -5.22 -12.04
C ASN A 153 -2.57 -6.08 -10.78
N THR A 154 -2.86 -7.35 -10.97
CA THR A 154 -3.11 -8.32 -9.88
C THR A 154 -1.94 -8.47 -8.92
N LEU A 155 -0.69 -8.30 -9.37
CA LEU A 155 0.49 -8.38 -8.50
C LEU A 155 0.56 -7.18 -7.55
N TYR A 156 0.27 -5.97 -8.05
CA TYR A 156 0.18 -4.76 -7.21
C TYR A 156 -0.95 -4.88 -6.19
N ARG A 157 -2.12 -5.38 -6.60
CA ARG A 157 -3.25 -5.64 -5.71
C ARG A 157 -2.88 -6.66 -4.61
N SER A 158 -2.23 -7.76 -4.96
CA SER A 158 -1.79 -8.77 -4.00
C SER A 158 -0.76 -8.23 -3.00
N ALA A 159 0.23 -7.46 -3.48
CA ALA A 159 1.23 -6.84 -2.61
C ALA A 159 0.60 -5.81 -1.67
N MET A 160 -0.29 -4.95 -2.18
CA MET A 160 -1.00 -3.97 -1.37
C MET A 160 -1.87 -4.63 -0.30
N ASN A 161 -2.57 -5.71 -0.65
CA ASN A 161 -3.36 -6.52 0.28
C ASN A 161 -2.50 -7.05 1.45
N MET A 162 -1.29 -7.57 1.17
CA MET A 162 -0.36 -8.02 2.21
C MET A 162 0.12 -6.87 3.09
N ILE A 163 0.46 -5.71 2.52
CA ILE A 163 0.93 -4.53 3.24
C ILE A 163 -0.16 -4.00 4.18
N VAL A 164 -1.39 -3.86 3.70
CA VAL A 164 -2.52 -3.40 4.51
C VAL A 164 -2.85 -4.39 5.62
N LYS A 165 -2.87 -5.69 5.33
CA LYS A 165 -3.12 -6.74 6.34
C LYS A 165 -2.07 -6.74 7.45
N ALA A 166 -0.79 -6.55 7.11
CA ALA A 166 0.30 -6.52 8.07
C ALA A 166 0.33 -5.24 8.92
N ASN A 167 -0.25 -4.13 8.44
CA ASN A 167 -0.20 -2.81 9.06
C ASN A 167 -1.60 -2.21 9.32
N LYS A 168 -2.59 -3.05 9.65
CA LYS A 168 -4.01 -2.64 9.80
C LYS A 168 -4.19 -1.40 10.68
N ASP A 169 -3.44 -1.29 11.78
CA ASP A 169 -3.61 -0.21 12.73
C ASP A 169 -3.13 1.13 12.17
N LYS A 170 -2.08 1.14 11.36
CA LYS A 170 -1.58 2.36 10.68
C LYS A 170 -2.57 2.89 9.64
N PHE A 171 -3.27 1.99 8.98
CA PHE A 171 -4.35 2.36 8.05
C PHE A 171 -5.67 2.68 8.78
N LYS A 172 -5.78 2.40 10.10
CA LYS A 172 -6.93 2.78 10.93
C LYS A 172 -6.82 4.20 11.49
N GLU A 173 -5.63 4.68 11.83
CA GLU A 173 -5.41 5.90 12.60
C GLU A 173 -5.14 7.14 11.73
N GLY A 174 -4.79 6.97 10.45
CA GLY A 174 -4.44 8.08 9.57
C GLY A 174 -5.63 8.61 8.77
N ASP A 175 -5.62 9.90 8.47
CA ASP A 175 -6.31 10.53 7.33
C ASP A 175 -5.72 9.97 6.01
N VAL A 176 -5.73 8.66 5.87
CA VAL A 176 -5.37 8.01 4.61
C VAL A 176 -6.48 8.41 3.66
N LEU A 177 -6.16 9.34 2.76
CA LEU A 177 -7.01 9.71 1.64
C LEU A 177 -7.49 8.42 0.99
N MET A 178 -8.72 8.04 1.30
CA MET A 178 -9.40 6.91 0.69
C MET A 178 -9.62 7.28 -0.78
N CYS A 179 -8.73 6.81 -1.63
CA CYS A 179 -9.02 6.83 -3.06
C CYS A 179 -9.96 5.65 -3.36
N GLU A 180 -10.81 5.81 -4.36
CA GLU A 180 -11.77 4.77 -4.82
C GLU A 180 -11.14 3.37 -4.94
N ALA A 181 -9.87 3.33 -5.32
CA ALA A 181 -9.07 2.13 -5.45
C ALA A 181 -8.80 1.37 -4.16
N LEU A 182 -8.78 2.06 -3.04
CA LEU A 182 -8.59 1.46 -1.73
C LEU A 182 -9.92 1.06 -1.10
N GLU A 183 -11.04 1.66 -1.50
CA GLU A 183 -12.35 1.33 -0.96
C GLU A 183 -12.67 -0.15 -1.17
N GLU A 184 -12.48 -0.69 -2.37
CA GLU A 184 -12.69 -2.11 -2.64
C GLU A 184 -11.78 -3.01 -1.79
N LEU A 185 -10.50 -2.62 -1.65
CA LEU A 185 -9.53 -3.37 -0.86
C LEU A 185 -9.87 -3.32 0.63
N PHE A 186 -10.29 -2.16 1.13
CA PHE A 186 -10.71 -1.99 2.52
C PHE A 186 -12.04 -2.69 2.82
N MET A 187 -12.98 -2.71 1.87
CA MET A 187 -14.21 -3.51 2.02
C MET A 187 -13.89 -5.00 2.19
N GLU A 188 -12.90 -5.52 1.47
CA GLU A 188 -12.47 -6.92 1.59
C GLU A 188 -11.74 -7.20 2.92
N ILE A 189 -10.88 -6.27 3.38
CA ILE A 189 -9.98 -6.52 4.52
C ILE A 189 -10.58 -6.05 5.86
N MET A 190 -11.38 -4.98 5.84
CA MET A 190 -11.92 -4.30 7.02
C MET A 190 -13.36 -3.81 6.78
N PRO A 191 -14.32 -4.70 6.51
CA PRO A 191 -15.69 -4.33 6.17
C PRO A 191 -16.37 -3.48 7.24
N ASP A 192 -16.18 -3.82 8.52
CA ASP A 192 -16.79 -3.08 9.65
C ASP A 192 -16.33 -1.62 9.73
N ARG A 193 -15.08 -1.34 9.36
CA ARG A 193 -14.56 0.02 9.35
C ARG A 193 -15.12 0.85 8.20
N VAL A 194 -15.19 0.26 7.01
CA VAL A 194 -15.76 0.94 5.84
C VAL A 194 -17.21 1.29 6.12
N GLN A 195 -17.97 0.35 6.69
CA GLN A 195 -19.36 0.59 7.10
C GLN A 195 -19.46 1.76 8.10
N LYS A 196 -18.61 1.77 9.12
CA LYS A 196 -18.58 2.85 10.11
C LYS A 196 -18.27 4.22 9.50
N LEU A 197 -17.30 4.29 8.58
CA LEU A 197 -16.96 5.54 7.88
C LEU A 197 -18.09 6.01 6.97
N MET A 198 -18.77 5.08 6.30
CA MET A 198 -19.97 5.39 5.49
C MET A 198 -21.10 5.93 6.35
N ASP A 199 -21.35 5.31 7.51
CA ASP A 199 -22.37 5.75 8.46
C ASP A 199 -22.05 7.14 9.04
N GLU A 200 -20.78 7.40 9.39
CA GLU A 200 -20.32 8.73 9.86
C GLU A 200 -20.46 9.80 8.77
N ALA A 201 -20.07 9.48 7.53
CA ALA A 201 -20.22 10.40 6.39
C ALA A 201 -21.70 10.68 6.06
N GLN A 202 -22.56 9.67 6.14
CA GLN A 202 -23.99 9.84 5.96
C GLN A 202 -24.60 10.74 7.05
N LYS A 203 -24.24 10.49 8.31
CA LYS A 203 -24.69 11.29 9.44
C LYS A 203 -24.28 12.77 9.31
N ALA A 204 -23.02 13.02 8.89
CA ALA A 204 -22.55 14.38 8.66
C ALA A 204 -23.34 15.10 7.53
N ARG A 205 -23.69 14.39 6.46
CA ARG A 205 -24.55 14.94 5.37
C ARG A 205 -25.96 15.22 5.86
N ASP A 206 -26.52 14.34 6.66
CA ASP A 206 -27.86 14.50 7.22
C ASP A 206 -27.90 15.70 8.18
N GLU A 207 -26.87 15.88 9.02
CA GLU A 207 -26.73 17.04 9.92
C GLU A 207 -26.58 18.34 9.14
N GLU A 208 -25.74 18.37 8.08
CA GLU A 208 -25.58 19.56 7.20
C GLU A 208 -26.91 19.91 6.50
N THR A 209 -27.64 18.88 6.06
CA THR A 209 -28.92 19.07 5.39
C THR A 209 -29.98 19.61 6.38
N ALA A 210 -30.03 19.09 7.61
CA ALA A 210 -30.91 19.55 8.65
C ALA A 210 -30.62 21.01 9.03
N GLN A 211 -29.35 21.38 9.18
CA GLN A 211 -28.95 22.78 9.45
C GLN A 211 -29.40 23.73 8.33
N LYS A 212 -29.23 23.35 7.06
CA LYS A 212 -29.67 24.16 5.91
C LYS A 212 -31.19 24.34 5.89
N ILE A 213 -31.96 23.30 6.27
CA ILE A 213 -33.42 23.38 6.35
C ILE A 213 -33.84 24.34 7.47
N GLU A 214 -33.18 24.25 8.63
CA GLU A 214 -33.48 25.13 9.77
C GLU A 214 -33.10 26.59 9.47
N GLU A 215 -31.93 26.87 8.89
CA GLU A 215 -31.52 28.20 8.44
C GLU A 215 -32.54 28.79 7.45
N ASN A 216 -32.99 28.01 6.47
CA ASN A 216 -34.02 28.44 5.52
C ASN A 216 -35.34 28.73 6.19
N ALA A 217 -35.79 27.91 7.14
CA ALA A 217 -37.02 28.14 7.88
C ALA A 217 -36.99 29.45 8.71
N VAL A 218 -35.86 29.72 9.37
CA VAL A 218 -35.62 30.97 10.09
C VAL A 218 -35.69 32.19 9.17
N GLN A 219 -35.06 32.10 7.98
CA GLN A 219 -35.07 33.20 6.98
C GLN A 219 -36.51 33.45 6.47
N ILE A 220 -37.26 32.41 6.15
CA ILE A 220 -38.64 32.51 5.70
C ILE A 220 -39.53 33.14 6.78
N ASN A 221 -39.38 32.70 8.03
CA ASN A 221 -40.16 33.26 9.16
C ASN A 221 -39.86 34.77 9.37
N LYS A 222 -38.58 35.17 9.28
CA LYS A 222 -38.16 36.57 9.35
C LYS A 222 -38.78 37.38 8.20
N LEU A 223 -38.71 36.89 6.98
CA LEU A 223 -39.34 37.55 5.82
C LEU A 223 -40.84 37.74 6.03
N THR A 224 -41.51 36.67 6.47
CA THR A 224 -42.96 36.72 6.74
C THR A 224 -43.30 37.77 7.80
N SER A 225 -42.54 37.85 8.89
CA SER A 225 -42.76 38.88 9.95
C SER A 225 -42.58 40.30 9.39
N ILE A 226 -41.50 40.55 8.61
CA ILE A 226 -41.26 41.88 8.02
C ILE A 226 -42.41 42.27 7.06
N LEU A 227 -42.83 41.36 6.19
CA LEU A 227 -43.94 41.63 5.24
C LEU A 227 -45.26 41.90 5.94
N LEU A 228 -45.55 41.22 7.05
CA LEU A 228 -46.74 41.48 7.88
C LEU A 228 -46.68 42.83 8.58
N GLU A 229 -45.51 43.23 9.11
CA GLU A 229 -45.31 44.55 9.73
C GLU A 229 -45.47 45.69 8.74
N GLU A 230 -45.05 45.47 7.49
CA GLU A 230 -45.23 46.46 6.38
C GLU A 230 -46.63 46.43 5.76
N GLY A 231 -47.52 45.56 6.21
CA GLY A 231 -48.90 45.41 5.66
C GLY A 231 -48.95 44.76 4.27
N ARG A 232 -47.91 44.11 3.81
CA ARG A 232 -47.74 43.48 2.48
C ARG A 232 -48.29 42.05 2.43
N ILE A 233 -49.55 41.90 2.80
CA ILE A 233 -50.22 40.57 2.91
C ILE A 233 -50.28 39.82 1.59
N ASP A 234 -50.43 40.53 0.45
CA ASP A 234 -50.47 39.89 -0.86
C ASP A 234 -49.08 39.31 -1.24
N ASP A 235 -48.01 39.96 -0.79
CA ASP A 235 -46.64 39.44 -1.00
C ASP A 235 -46.38 38.19 -0.15
N VAL A 236 -46.93 38.08 1.06
CA VAL A 236 -46.87 36.87 1.89
C VAL A 236 -47.56 35.70 1.17
N LYS A 237 -48.76 35.92 0.65
CA LYS A 237 -49.49 34.88 -0.10
C LYS A 237 -48.71 34.43 -1.30
N ARG A 238 -48.23 35.39 -2.12
CA ARG A 238 -47.48 35.07 -3.35
C ARG A 238 -46.17 34.37 -3.06
N ALA A 239 -45.45 34.78 -2.00
CA ALA A 239 -44.18 34.12 -1.63
C ALA A 239 -44.39 32.69 -1.12
N SER A 240 -45.57 32.36 -0.54
CA SER A 240 -45.91 31.00 -0.13
C SER A 240 -46.19 30.06 -1.30
N GLU A 241 -46.61 30.59 -2.45
CA GLU A 241 -46.98 29.83 -3.64
C GLU A 241 -45.86 29.82 -4.70
N ASP A 242 -45.05 30.89 -4.77
CA ASP A 242 -43.99 31.07 -5.77
C ASP A 242 -42.61 31.15 -5.11
N ARG A 243 -41.84 30.07 -5.20
CA ARG A 243 -40.46 29.98 -4.70
C ARG A 243 -39.51 31.01 -5.30
N ASN A 244 -39.69 31.39 -6.57
CA ASN A 244 -38.81 32.36 -7.21
C ASN A 244 -39.11 33.77 -6.67
N TYR A 245 -40.35 34.07 -6.47
CA TYR A 245 -40.78 35.31 -5.82
C TYR A 245 -40.30 35.38 -4.37
N GLN A 246 -40.44 34.33 -3.62
CA GLN A 246 -39.87 34.22 -2.26
C GLN A 246 -38.36 34.50 -2.23
N LYS A 247 -37.57 33.89 -3.13
CA LYS A 247 -36.14 34.14 -3.24
C LYS A 247 -35.82 35.60 -3.59
N LYS A 248 -36.65 36.23 -4.43
CA LYS A 248 -36.49 37.65 -4.78
C LYS A 248 -36.67 38.54 -3.54
N LEU A 249 -37.71 38.29 -2.76
CA LEU A 249 -37.94 39.03 -1.53
C LEU A 249 -36.85 38.77 -0.48
N LEU A 250 -36.41 37.54 -0.31
CA LEU A 250 -35.29 37.23 0.61
C LEU A 250 -34.00 38.00 0.25
N LYS A 251 -33.75 38.23 -1.06
CA LYS A 251 -32.65 39.07 -1.53
C LYS A 251 -32.91 40.55 -1.26
N GLU A 252 -34.13 41.03 -1.53
CA GLU A 252 -34.52 42.41 -1.33
C GLU A 252 -34.34 42.85 0.11
N PHE A 253 -34.70 41.98 1.05
CA PHE A 253 -34.56 42.21 2.48
C PHE A 253 -33.21 41.78 3.10
N GLY A 254 -32.22 41.36 2.26
CA GLY A 254 -30.90 40.97 2.73
C GLY A 254 -30.90 39.73 3.65
N LEU A 255 -31.89 38.87 3.54
CA LEU A 255 -32.03 37.65 4.34
C LEU A 255 -31.36 36.42 3.73
N LEU A 256 -30.89 36.47 2.49
CA LEU A 256 -30.08 35.43 1.90
C LEU A 256 -28.62 35.63 2.29
N SER A 257 -28.02 34.65 2.98
CA SER A 257 -26.57 34.58 3.15
C SER A 257 -25.92 34.36 1.77
N GLU A 258 -25.23 35.36 1.25
CA GLU A 258 -24.30 35.16 0.14
C GLU A 258 -23.15 34.29 0.67
N LYS A 259 -23.21 32.97 0.41
CA LYS A 259 -21.99 32.17 0.48
C LYS A 259 -21.24 32.38 -0.83
N VAL A 260 -20.12 33.04 -0.73
CA VAL A 260 -19.04 33.09 -1.73
C VAL A 260 -18.53 31.67 -1.96
#